data_e2c6b2a5b1393155427d0dacf711b549
#
_entry.id   e2c6b2a5b1393155427d0dacf711b549
#
_cell.length_a   1.000
_cell.length_b   1.000
_cell.length_c   1.000
_cell.angle_alpha   90.00
_cell.angle_beta   90.00
_cell.angle_gamma   90.00
#
_symmetry.space_group_name_H-M   'P 1'
#
loop_
_entity.id
_entity.type
_entity.pdbx_description
1 polymer ?
#
loop_
_entity_poly.entity_id
_entity_poly.type
_entity_poly.pdbx_seq_one_letter_code
_entity_poly.pdbx_strand_id
1 'polypeptide(L)'
;MPGENASTTTDSGDERVCSVESTSALTTEYPRDEKCRILSLDGGGAKGFYTLGVLKEIEAMLNCPLWKRFDLIYGTSTGAIIAALLALGKEVDEVHELYKKHVPKIMMSKSMVDKSAELKRCAESVFKELQFIDVKTGIGIVSTKWALERPMIFKNSVSQAHGRIGSFVPGFGVPIAAAIQASCSAYPFFDRVTVRTSQGDEIELVDGGYCANNPTLYAIADAT
;
A
#
# COMPACT_ATOMS: atom_id res chain seq x y z
N MET A 1 -33.00 -77.61 -3.93
CA MET A 1 -33.57 -78.06 -5.22
C MET A 1 -34.58 -77.02 -5.68
N PRO A 2 -34.61 -76.75 -6.97
CA PRO A 2 -33.65 -76.08 -7.87
C PRO A 2 -34.33 -74.91 -8.57
N GLY A 3 -33.58 -74.29 -9.41
CA GLY A 3 -34.01 -73.81 -10.69
C GLY A 3 -33.74 -72.34 -10.87
N GLU A 4 -32.73 -72.04 -11.57
CA GLU A 4 -32.58 -71.80 -13.01
C GLU A 4 -33.03 -70.43 -13.46
N ASN A 5 -31.99 -69.68 -13.84
CA ASN A 5 -31.71 -69.08 -15.14
C ASN A 5 -32.78 -68.27 -15.89
N ALA A 6 -32.39 -67.05 -16.19
CA ALA A 6 -32.30 -66.51 -17.55
C ALA A 6 -31.99 -65.01 -17.43
N SER A 7 -30.84 -64.54 -17.80
CA SER A 7 -30.32 -64.01 -19.07
C SER A 7 -31.32 -63.15 -19.87
N THR A 8 -30.95 -61.95 -20.10
CA THR A 8 -30.83 -61.22 -21.37
C THR A 8 -31.03 -59.72 -21.14
N THR A 9 -30.19 -58.96 -21.56
CA THR A 9 -29.71 -58.26 -22.73
C THR A 9 -29.72 -56.75 -22.50
N THR A 10 -28.55 -56.26 -22.51
CA THR A 10 -28.05 -55.03 -23.16
C THR A 10 -29.08 -54.00 -23.58
N ASP A 11 -28.97 -52.81 -23.02
CA ASP A 11 -29.09 -51.61 -23.85
C ASP A 11 -28.02 -50.60 -23.43
N SER A 12 -27.19 -50.23 -24.40
CA SER A 12 -26.12 -49.31 -24.36
C SER A 12 -26.65 -47.88 -24.56
N GLY A 13 -26.84 -47.15 -23.51
CA GLY A 13 -27.10 -45.70 -23.55
C GLY A 13 -25.77 -44.92 -23.45
N ASP A 14 -25.32 -44.44 -24.59
CA ASP A 14 -24.18 -43.56 -24.78
C ASP A 14 -24.43 -42.20 -24.10
N GLU A 15 -24.13 -42.05 -22.81
CA GLU A 15 -24.05 -40.77 -22.15
C GLU A 15 -22.70 -40.12 -22.47
N ARG A 16 -22.68 -39.31 -23.53
CA ARG A 16 -21.62 -38.36 -23.77
C ARG A 16 -21.51 -37.36 -22.62
N VAL A 17 -20.64 -37.67 -21.67
CA VAL A 17 -20.17 -36.70 -20.68
C VAL A 17 -19.39 -35.63 -21.44
N CYS A 18 -20.03 -34.48 -21.59
CA CYS A 18 -19.39 -33.26 -22.07
C CYS A 18 -18.37 -32.84 -21.02
N SER A 19 -17.11 -33.21 -21.20
CA SER A 19 -15.99 -32.71 -20.43
C SER A 19 -15.83 -31.23 -20.73
N VAL A 20 -16.31 -30.40 -19.79
CA VAL A 20 -15.98 -28.98 -19.76
C VAL A 20 -14.48 -28.90 -19.44
N GLU A 21 -13.67 -28.73 -20.48
CA GLU A 21 -12.28 -28.32 -20.33
C GLU A 21 -12.30 -27.00 -19.57
N SER A 22 -11.90 -27.04 -18.30
CA SER A 22 -11.56 -25.87 -17.53
C SER A 22 -10.36 -25.20 -18.20
N THR A 23 -10.63 -24.14 -18.93
CA THR A 23 -9.61 -23.21 -19.40
C THR A 23 -8.93 -22.64 -18.17
N SER A 24 -7.80 -23.25 -17.78
CA SER A 24 -6.89 -22.69 -16.81
C SER A 24 -6.45 -21.34 -17.38
N ALA A 25 -6.96 -20.26 -16.76
CA ALA A 25 -6.41 -18.94 -16.99
C ALA A 25 -4.90 -19.03 -16.76
N LEU A 26 -4.13 -18.85 -17.81
CA LEU A 26 -2.68 -18.69 -17.74
C LEU A 26 -2.40 -17.45 -16.91
N THR A 27 -2.27 -17.63 -15.59
CA THR A 27 -1.56 -16.68 -14.76
C THR A 27 -0.12 -16.70 -15.25
N THR A 28 0.25 -15.74 -16.07
CA THR A 28 1.65 -15.47 -16.40
C THR A 28 2.32 -15.06 -15.09
N GLU A 29 2.80 -16.03 -14.31
CA GLU A 29 3.78 -15.79 -13.28
C GLU A 29 5.05 -15.31 -14.00
N TYR A 30 5.27 -13.99 -13.99
CA TYR A 30 6.55 -13.46 -14.42
C TYR A 30 7.62 -14.06 -13.50
N PRO A 31 8.70 -14.66 -14.06
CA PRO A 31 9.80 -15.15 -13.24
C PRO A 31 10.27 -13.97 -12.37
N ARG A 32 10.36 -14.18 -11.05
CA ARG A 32 10.96 -13.21 -10.15
C ARG A 32 12.44 -13.10 -10.53
N ASP A 33 12.73 -12.09 -11.32
CA ASP A 33 14.10 -11.68 -11.60
C ASP A 33 14.76 -11.34 -10.26
N GLU A 34 16.06 -11.54 -10.11
CA GLU A 34 16.83 -11.17 -8.90
C GLU A 34 16.80 -9.65 -8.60
N LYS A 35 16.06 -8.88 -9.42
CA LYS A 35 15.95 -7.42 -9.36
C LYS A 35 14.77 -6.99 -8.51
N CYS A 36 15.02 -6.20 -7.47
CA CYS A 36 13.98 -5.51 -6.72
C CYS A 36 13.37 -4.36 -7.57
N ARG A 37 12.07 -4.41 -7.80
CA ARG A 37 11.33 -3.36 -8.54
C ARG A 37 10.75 -2.38 -7.55
N ILE A 38 11.18 -1.14 -7.65
CA ILE A 38 10.81 -0.06 -6.73
C ILE A 38 9.87 0.92 -7.42
N LEU A 39 8.78 1.29 -6.75
CA LEU A 39 7.96 2.44 -7.09
C LEU A 39 8.19 3.53 -6.03
N SER A 40 8.74 4.67 -6.46
CA SER A 40 9.01 5.81 -5.59
C SER A 40 8.07 6.97 -5.93
N LEU A 41 7.31 7.45 -4.95
CA LEU A 41 6.24 8.43 -5.11
C LEU A 41 6.52 9.69 -4.30
N ASP A 42 6.71 10.79 -5.02
CA ASP A 42 7.04 12.10 -4.45
C ASP A 42 5.88 12.71 -3.66
N GLY A 43 6.25 13.54 -2.69
CA GLY A 43 5.33 14.49 -2.09
C GLY A 43 4.94 15.59 -3.06
N GLY A 44 3.74 16.13 -2.92
CA GLY A 44 3.30 17.20 -3.84
C GLY A 44 1.88 17.73 -3.63
N GLY A 45 1.21 17.40 -2.54
CA GLY A 45 -0.16 17.85 -2.26
C GLY A 45 -1.13 17.50 -3.38
N ALA A 46 -1.85 18.49 -3.93
CA ALA A 46 -2.81 18.29 -5.01
C ALA A 46 -2.20 17.72 -6.31
N LYS A 47 -0.88 17.80 -6.50
CA LYS A 47 -0.20 17.21 -7.67
C LYS A 47 -0.30 15.68 -7.69
N GLY A 48 -0.72 15.04 -6.60
CA GLY A 48 -1.03 13.61 -6.57
C GLY A 48 -2.06 13.17 -7.62
N PHE A 49 -2.95 14.07 -8.08
CA PHE A 49 -3.84 13.78 -9.20
C PHE A 49 -3.08 13.50 -10.50
N TYR A 50 -1.99 14.25 -10.75
CA TYR A 50 -1.13 13.99 -11.89
C TYR A 50 -0.42 12.64 -11.75
N THR A 51 0.13 12.36 -10.56
CA THR A 51 0.75 11.07 -10.27
C THR A 51 -0.21 9.90 -10.53
N LEU A 52 -1.46 10.01 -10.06
CA LEU A 52 -2.47 8.99 -10.28
C LEU A 52 -2.82 8.82 -11.77
N GLY A 53 -2.85 9.90 -12.54
CA GLY A 53 -3.03 9.82 -13.99
C GLY A 53 -1.93 9.01 -14.68
N VAL A 54 -0.67 9.26 -14.32
CA VAL A 54 0.49 8.51 -14.84
C VAL A 54 0.44 7.04 -14.39
N LEU A 55 0.15 6.78 -13.11
CA LEU A 55 0.06 5.41 -12.58
C LEU A 55 -1.05 4.59 -13.24
N LYS A 56 -2.16 5.22 -13.61
CA LYS A 56 -3.25 4.57 -14.34
C LYS A 56 -2.80 4.05 -15.69
N GLU A 57 -2.05 4.85 -16.45
CA GLU A 57 -1.48 4.43 -17.73
C GLU A 57 -0.47 3.28 -17.52
N ILE A 58 0.38 3.37 -16.49
CA ILE A 58 1.34 2.31 -16.16
C ILE A 58 0.60 1.01 -15.80
N GLU A 59 -0.43 1.07 -14.95
CA GLU A 59 -1.21 -0.11 -14.55
C GLU A 59 -1.90 -0.75 -15.75
N ALA A 60 -2.46 0.05 -16.65
CA ALA A 60 -3.06 -0.41 -17.89
C ALA A 60 -2.03 -1.08 -18.82
N MET A 61 -0.85 -0.49 -18.99
CA MET A 61 0.24 -1.07 -19.80
C MET A 61 0.74 -2.40 -19.23
N LEU A 62 0.80 -2.53 -17.90
CA LEU A 62 1.26 -3.74 -17.23
C LEU A 62 0.18 -4.83 -17.18
N ASN A 63 -1.08 -4.47 -17.41
CA ASN A 63 -2.26 -5.35 -17.30
C ASN A 63 -2.32 -6.12 -15.97
N CYS A 64 -1.86 -5.50 -14.89
CA CYS A 64 -1.92 -6.05 -13.54
C CYS A 64 -1.83 -4.95 -12.49
N PRO A 65 -2.43 -5.14 -11.30
CA PRO A 65 -2.33 -4.18 -10.20
C PRO A 65 -0.87 -3.90 -9.81
N LEU A 66 -0.55 -2.63 -9.54
CA LEU A 66 0.83 -2.19 -9.30
C LEU A 66 1.49 -2.89 -8.12
N TRP A 67 0.75 -3.23 -7.06
CA TRP A 67 1.27 -3.95 -5.91
C TRP A 67 1.77 -5.36 -6.22
N LYS A 68 1.31 -5.97 -7.33
CA LYS A 68 1.82 -7.25 -7.82
C LYS A 68 3.10 -7.10 -8.63
N ARG A 69 3.34 -5.92 -9.18
CA ARG A 69 4.46 -5.64 -10.08
C ARG A 69 5.68 -5.09 -9.37
N PHE A 70 5.46 -4.28 -8.32
CA PHE A 70 6.51 -3.66 -7.53
C PHE A 70 6.72 -4.41 -6.22
N ASP A 71 7.99 -4.71 -5.91
CA ASP A 71 8.40 -5.41 -4.70
C ASP A 71 8.45 -4.45 -3.50
N LEU A 72 8.64 -3.16 -3.78
CA LEU A 72 8.75 -2.10 -2.78
C LEU A 72 8.10 -0.80 -3.29
N ILE A 73 7.20 -0.23 -2.51
CA ILE A 73 6.52 1.04 -2.82
C ILE A 73 6.85 2.05 -1.73
N TYR A 74 7.53 3.13 -2.10
CA TYR A 74 7.89 4.21 -1.20
C TYR A 74 7.09 5.46 -1.49
N GLY A 75 6.72 6.20 -0.45
CA GLY A 75 6.01 7.45 -0.62
C GLY A 75 6.27 8.48 0.46
N THR A 76 6.20 9.75 0.06
CA THR A 76 6.28 10.92 0.94
C THR A 76 5.01 11.75 0.80
N SER A 77 4.41 12.19 1.91
CA SER A 77 3.24 13.08 1.90
C SER A 77 2.09 12.49 1.05
N THR A 78 1.64 13.20 0.05
CA THR A 78 0.68 12.70 -0.97
C THR A 78 1.10 11.35 -1.56
N GLY A 79 2.38 11.20 -1.89
CA GLY A 79 2.92 9.93 -2.39
C GLY A 79 2.78 8.80 -1.37
N ALA A 80 2.84 9.09 -0.07
CA ALA A 80 2.62 8.10 0.99
C ALA A 80 1.17 7.60 1.04
N ILE A 81 0.18 8.48 0.80
CA ILE A 81 -1.23 8.08 0.68
C ILE A 81 -1.41 7.08 -0.46
N ILE A 82 -0.85 7.42 -1.64
CA ILE A 82 -0.93 6.57 -2.82
C ILE A 82 -0.19 5.25 -2.58
N ALA A 83 1.04 5.30 -2.05
CA ALA A 83 1.85 4.13 -1.72
C ALA A 83 1.12 3.16 -0.77
N ALA A 84 0.52 3.67 0.30
CA ALA A 84 -0.20 2.86 1.27
C ALA A 84 -1.43 2.17 0.68
N LEU A 85 -2.22 2.90 -0.12
CA LEU A 85 -3.41 2.33 -0.77
C LEU A 85 -3.03 1.26 -1.80
N LEU A 86 -2.00 1.50 -2.62
CA LEU A 86 -1.47 0.50 -3.55
C LEU A 86 -0.94 -0.71 -2.79
N ALA A 87 -0.12 -0.52 -1.76
CA ALA A 87 0.44 -1.62 -0.97
C ALA A 87 -0.64 -2.44 -0.24
N LEU A 88 -1.78 -1.85 0.12
CA LEU A 88 -2.96 -2.54 0.64
C LEU A 88 -3.73 -3.32 -0.44
N GLY A 89 -3.31 -3.24 -1.69
CA GLY A 89 -3.88 -4.02 -2.78
C GLY A 89 -4.99 -3.33 -3.55
N LYS A 90 -5.07 -2.00 -3.47
CA LYS A 90 -6.03 -1.23 -4.28
C LYS A 90 -5.48 -0.97 -5.68
N GLU A 91 -6.39 -0.98 -6.65
CA GLU A 91 -6.10 -0.56 -8.02
C GLU A 91 -6.06 0.97 -8.11
N VAL A 92 -5.37 1.50 -9.12
CA VAL A 92 -5.17 2.96 -9.26
C VAL A 92 -6.50 3.72 -9.37
N ASP A 93 -7.51 3.15 -10.02
CA ASP A 93 -8.83 3.79 -10.14
C ASP A 93 -9.53 3.92 -8.77
N GLU A 94 -9.43 2.92 -7.90
CA GLU A 94 -9.95 3.00 -6.52
C GLU A 94 -9.23 4.09 -5.72
N VAL A 95 -7.90 4.17 -5.86
CA VAL A 95 -7.07 5.20 -5.21
C VAL A 95 -7.49 6.59 -5.71
N HIS A 96 -7.72 6.74 -7.01
CA HIS A 96 -8.14 8.00 -7.61
C HIS A 96 -9.51 8.47 -7.07
N GLU A 97 -10.49 7.57 -6.94
CA GLU A 97 -11.79 7.92 -6.39
C GLU A 97 -11.72 8.32 -4.91
N LEU A 98 -10.90 7.63 -4.11
CA LEU A 98 -10.64 8.04 -2.72
C LEU A 98 -9.96 9.41 -2.66
N TYR A 99 -9.01 9.67 -3.55
CA TYR A 99 -8.30 10.93 -3.63
C TYR A 99 -9.24 12.10 -3.96
N LYS A 100 -10.11 11.93 -4.98
CA LYS A 100 -11.17 12.90 -5.34
C LYS A 100 -12.12 13.19 -4.19
N LYS A 101 -12.47 12.18 -3.42
CA LYS A 101 -13.41 12.30 -2.30
C LYS A 101 -12.83 13.08 -1.12
N HIS A 102 -11.54 12.89 -0.81
CA HIS A 102 -10.94 13.34 0.45
C HIS A 102 -10.04 14.57 0.32
N VAL A 103 -9.19 14.65 -0.71
CA VAL A 103 -8.21 15.74 -0.84
C VAL A 103 -8.86 17.13 -0.94
N PRO A 104 -9.94 17.35 -1.71
CA PRO A 104 -10.56 18.66 -1.75
C PRO A 104 -11.06 19.14 -0.38
N LYS A 105 -11.56 18.25 0.46
CA LYS A 105 -12.05 18.58 1.80
C LYS A 105 -10.94 19.12 2.69
N ILE A 106 -9.77 18.45 2.66
CA ILE A 106 -8.58 18.89 3.40
C ILE A 106 -8.11 20.25 2.90
N MET A 107 -8.03 20.42 1.58
CA MET A 107 -7.52 21.66 0.97
C MET A 107 -8.45 22.87 1.13
N MET A 108 -9.76 22.65 1.23
CA MET A 108 -10.76 23.72 1.42
C MET A 108 -10.86 24.19 2.88
N SER A 109 -10.31 23.48 3.84
CA SER A 109 -10.28 23.89 5.23
C SER A 109 -9.47 25.17 5.40
N LYS A 110 -9.97 26.10 6.24
CA LYS A 110 -9.44 27.47 6.27
C LYS A 110 -8.29 27.66 7.25
N SER A 111 -8.33 26.99 8.40
CA SER A 111 -7.30 27.12 9.43
C SER A 111 -6.35 25.90 9.44
N MET A 112 -5.18 26.05 10.02
CA MET A 112 -4.22 24.97 10.24
C MET A 112 -4.86 23.84 11.08
N VAL A 113 -5.57 24.21 12.15
CA VAL A 113 -6.25 23.26 13.03
C VAL A 113 -7.33 22.48 12.29
N ASP A 114 -8.16 23.14 11.48
CA ASP A 114 -9.21 22.49 10.70
C ASP A 114 -8.61 21.54 9.65
N LYS A 115 -7.53 21.96 8.97
CA LYS A 115 -6.81 21.10 8.02
C LYS A 115 -6.26 19.86 8.68
N SER A 116 -5.64 20.01 9.83
CA SER A 116 -5.06 18.91 10.61
C SER A 116 -6.13 17.93 11.08
N ALA A 117 -7.26 18.46 11.58
CA ALA A 117 -8.40 17.65 12.00
C ALA A 117 -9.03 16.90 10.83
N GLU A 118 -9.17 17.55 9.65
CA GLU A 118 -9.72 16.93 8.45
C GLU A 118 -8.77 15.84 7.91
N LEU A 119 -7.46 16.12 7.86
CA LEU A 119 -6.45 15.14 7.47
C LEU A 119 -6.52 13.88 8.35
N LYS A 120 -6.57 14.07 9.67
CA LYS A 120 -6.71 12.99 10.64
C LYS A 120 -7.98 12.17 10.38
N ARG A 121 -9.12 12.84 10.28
CA ARG A 121 -10.41 12.19 10.04
C ARG A 121 -10.43 11.41 8.71
N CYS A 122 -9.85 11.98 7.66
CA CYS A 122 -9.74 11.31 6.37
C CYS A 122 -8.85 10.06 6.46
N ALA A 123 -7.68 10.17 7.10
CA ALA A 123 -6.78 9.04 7.30
C ALA A 123 -7.46 7.91 8.10
N GLU A 124 -8.09 8.22 9.23
CA GLU A 124 -8.82 7.26 10.05
C GLU A 124 -9.99 6.63 9.30
N SER A 125 -10.74 7.39 8.48
CA SER A 125 -11.86 6.84 7.70
C SER A 125 -11.43 5.90 6.59
N VAL A 126 -10.28 6.13 5.98
CA VAL A 126 -9.76 5.36 4.83
C VAL A 126 -8.99 4.14 5.32
N PHE A 127 -8.06 4.33 6.26
CA PHE A 127 -7.14 3.28 6.71
C PHE A 127 -7.65 2.54 7.95
N LYS A 128 -8.60 3.12 8.70
CA LYS A 128 -9.17 2.50 9.92
C LYS A 128 -8.07 2.01 10.86
N GLU A 129 -8.17 0.76 11.30
CA GLU A 129 -7.22 0.10 12.21
C GLU A 129 -6.12 -0.69 11.47
N LEU A 130 -5.98 -0.49 10.14
CA LEU A 130 -4.98 -1.22 9.34
C LEU A 130 -3.57 -0.93 9.81
N GLN A 131 -2.80 -2.01 9.91
CA GLN A 131 -1.42 -2.02 10.36
C GLN A 131 -0.46 -2.31 9.20
N PHE A 132 0.83 -2.10 9.41
CA PHE A 132 1.85 -2.37 8.40
C PHE A 132 2.00 -3.87 8.06
N ILE A 133 1.44 -4.77 8.84
CA ILE A 133 1.39 -6.20 8.53
C ILE A 133 0.28 -6.56 7.52
N ASP A 134 -0.70 -5.67 7.30
CA ASP A 134 -1.85 -5.92 6.42
C ASP A 134 -1.54 -5.62 4.94
N VAL A 135 -0.37 -5.05 4.64
CA VAL A 135 0.03 -4.72 3.27
C VAL A 135 0.46 -5.96 2.49
N LYS A 136 0.26 -5.93 1.19
CA LYS A 136 0.52 -7.05 0.25
C LYS A 136 1.90 -6.98 -0.41
N THR A 137 2.59 -5.84 -0.32
CA THR A 137 3.94 -5.65 -0.84
C THR A 137 4.76 -4.78 0.11
N GLY A 138 6.08 -4.70 -0.11
CA GLY A 138 6.97 -3.86 0.69
C GLY A 138 6.57 -2.39 0.63
N ILE A 139 6.61 -1.70 1.77
CA ILE A 139 6.25 -0.28 1.87
C ILE A 139 7.26 0.51 2.69
N GLY A 140 7.45 1.78 2.31
CA GLY A 140 8.11 2.79 3.12
C GLY A 140 7.34 4.11 3.08
N ILE A 141 6.90 4.59 4.24
CA ILE A 141 6.25 5.90 4.40
C ILE A 141 7.23 6.82 5.11
N VAL A 142 7.59 7.92 4.44
CA VAL A 142 8.58 8.87 4.96
C VAL A 142 7.91 9.98 5.74
N SER A 143 8.40 10.24 6.95
CA SER A 143 8.10 11.39 7.78
C SER A 143 9.39 11.99 8.33
N THR A 144 9.35 13.19 8.91
CA THR A 144 10.50 13.88 9.49
C THR A 144 10.32 14.01 11.00
N LYS A 145 11.31 13.55 11.77
CA LYS A 145 11.38 13.82 13.23
C LYS A 145 11.69 15.29 13.45
N TRP A 146 10.74 16.04 14.05
CA TRP A 146 10.88 17.48 14.22
C TRP A 146 12.13 17.89 14.95
N ALA A 147 12.34 17.35 16.15
CA ALA A 147 13.44 17.75 17.01
C ALA A 147 14.83 17.37 16.50
N LEU A 148 14.93 16.37 15.62
CA LEU A 148 16.20 15.82 15.14
C LEU A 148 16.49 16.17 13.68
N GLU A 149 15.50 16.71 12.97
CA GLU A 149 15.57 16.99 11.52
C GLU A 149 16.04 15.78 10.70
N ARG A 150 15.59 14.59 11.11
CA ARG A 150 15.95 13.30 10.51
C ARG A 150 14.72 12.54 10.04
N PRO A 151 14.85 11.73 8.99
CA PRO A 151 13.72 10.92 8.53
C PRO A 151 13.33 9.87 9.58
N MET A 152 12.03 9.61 9.66
CA MET A 152 11.44 8.43 10.24
C MET A 152 10.68 7.72 9.14
N ILE A 153 11.05 6.48 8.84
CA ILE A 153 10.46 5.72 7.75
C ILE A 153 9.71 4.54 8.34
N PHE A 154 8.40 4.54 8.16
CA PHE A 154 7.53 3.45 8.59
C PHE A 154 7.58 2.35 7.53
N LYS A 155 8.01 1.15 7.91
CA LYS A 155 8.27 0.00 7.04
C LYS A 155 7.51 -1.23 7.51
N ASN A 156 7.24 -2.18 6.62
CA ASN A 156 6.48 -3.37 6.97
C ASN A 156 7.33 -4.64 7.10
N SER A 157 8.51 -4.70 6.48
CA SER A 157 9.28 -5.93 6.36
C SER A 157 10.59 -5.88 7.16
N VAL A 158 10.91 -7.00 7.79
CA VAL A 158 12.19 -7.22 8.48
C VAL A 158 13.39 -7.15 7.52
N SER A 159 13.19 -7.43 6.23
CA SER A 159 14.23 -7.25 5.21
C SER A 159 14.72 -5.81 5.09
N GLN A 160 13.88 -4.85 5.48
CA GLN A 160 14.21 -3.41 5.51
C GLN A 160 14.86 -2.97 6.84
N ALA A 161 15.19 -3.90 7.73
CA ALA A 161 15.63 -3.59 9.10
C ALA A 161 17.11 -3.17 9.21
N HIS A 162 17.92 -3.36 8.14
CA HIS A 162 19.36 -3.00 8.11
C HIS A 162 20.12 -3.51 9.35
N GLY A 163 20.04 -4.81 9.61
CA GLY A 163 20.70 -5.47 10.74
C GLY A 163 19.99 -5.35 12.10
N ARG A 164 18.89 -4.59 12.21
CA ARG A 164 18.09 -4.48 13.44
C ARG A 164 16.97 -5.53 13.52
N ILE A 165 17.24 -6.74 13.08
CA ILE A 165 16.24 -7.83 12.95
C ILE A 165 15.52 -8.09 14.28
N GLY A 166 16.25 -8.17 15.38
CA GLY A 166 15.69 -8.51 16.69
C GLY A 166 14.81 -7.43 17.36
N SER A 167 14.89 -6.18 16.87
CA SER A 167 14.12 -5.05 17.40
C SER A 167 13.15 -4.45 16.37
N PHE A 168 13.03 -5.06 15.20
CA PHE A 168 12.16 -4.56 14.15
C PHE A 168 10.70 -4.80 14.50
N VAL A 169 9.91 -3.73 14.46
CA VAL A 169 8.45 -3.79 14.58
C VAL A 169 7.85 -3.07 13.37
N PRO A 170 6.98 -3.72 12.58
CA PRO A 170 6.32 -3.11 11.44
C PRO A 170 5.69 -1.77 11.81
N GLY A 171 6.05 -0.70 11.07
CA GLY A 171 5.59 0.65 11.33
C GLY A 171 5.91 1.18 12.73
N PHE A 172 6.87 0.60 13.45
CA PHE A 172 7.12 0.87 14.88
C PHE A 172 5.91 0.63 15.79
N GLY A 173 4.94 -0.20 15.35
CA GLY A 173 3.66 -0.41 16.04
C GLY A 173 2.65 0.73 15.87
N VAL A 174 2.94 1.68 14.99
CA VAL A 174 2.04 2.81 14.68
C VAL A 174 1.10 2.38 13.55
N PRO A 175 -0.24 2.65 13.64
CA PRO A 175 -1.18 2.34 12.56
C PRO A 175 -0.87 3.13 11.28
N ILE A 176 -1.23 2.57 10.12
CA ILE A 176 -1.04 3.25 8.82
C ILE A 176 -1.68 4.64 8.82
N ALA A 177 -2.88 4.80 9.38
CA ALA A 177 -3.56 6.09 9.45
C ALA A 177 -2.70 7.18 10.13
N ALA A 178 -2.05 6.86 11.25
CA ALA A 178 -1.21 7.80 11.98
C ALA A 178 0.11 8.09 11.24
N ALA A 179 0.70 7.09 10.58
CA ALA A 179 1.88 7.26 9.74
C ALA A 179 1.59 8.18 8.53
N ILE A 180 0.44 8.01 7.89
CA ILE A 180 -0.03 8.88 6.79
C ILE A 180 -0.27 10.30 7.29
N GLN A 181 -0.95 10.47 8.43
CA GLN A 181 -1.15 11.79 9.02
C GLN A 181 0.20 12.47 9.28
N ALA A 182 1.17 11.78 9.85
CA ALA A 182 2.50 12.31 10.12
C ALA A 182 3.24 12.68 8.83
N SER A 183 3.21 11.79 7.82
CA SER A 183 3.87 12.02 6.52
C SER A 183 3.29 13.21 5.75
N CYS A 184 2.01 13.53 5.95
CA CYS A 184 1.29 14.61 5.25
C CYS A 184 1.20 15.92 6.04
N SER A 185 1.74 15.99 7.26
CA SER A 185 1.63 17.16 8.14
C SER A 185 2.69 18.21 7.83
N ALA A 186 2.50 18.92 6.69
CA ALA A 186 3.39 19.98 6.23
C ALA A 186 3.21 21.26 7.07
N TYR A 187 4.02 21.43 8.11
CA TYR A 187 4.06 22.65 8.91
C TYR A 187 4.56 23.84 8.04
N PRO A 188 4.02 25.06 8.16
CA PRO A 188 2.98 25.50 9.10
C PRO A 188 1.53 25.37 8.56
N PHE A 189 1.29 24.63 7.49
CA PHE A 189 -0.06 24.47 6.94
C PHE A 189 -0.90 23.45 7.72
N PHE A 190 -0.21 22.53 8.41
CA PHE A 190 -0.77 21.52 9.30
C PHE A 190 -0.02 21.53 10.64
N ASP A 191 -0.69 21.09 11.70
CA ASP A 191 -0.07 20.86 13.00
C ASP A 191 0.92 19.69 12.93
N ARG A 192 1.92 19.72 13.79
CA ARG A 192 2.81 18.58 14.03
C ARG A 192 2.03 17.41 14.63
N VAL A 193 2.48 16.20 14.36
CA VAL A 193 1.82 14.97 14.83
C VAL A 193 2.73 14.23 15.78
N THR A 194 2.25 13.92 16.99
CA THR A 194 2.94 13.04 17.91
C THR A 194 2.45 11.62 17.72
N VAL A 195 3.37 10.69 17.45
CA VAL A 195 3.10 9.26 17.41
C VAL A 195 3.74 8.58 18.60
N ARG A 196 3.09 7.51 19.09
CA ARG A 196 3.64 6.67 20.14
C ARG A 196 4.02 5.32 19.56
N THR A 197 5.30 4.95 19.69
CA THR A 197 5.80 3.67 19.24
C THR A 197 5.41 2.53 20.18
N SER A 198 5.51 1.29 19.72
CA SER A 198 5.30 0.10 20.57
C SER A 198 6.29 -0.01 21.74
N GLN A 199 7.42 0.69 21.67
CA GLN A 199 8.41 0.78 22.75
C GLN A 199 8.07 1.87 23.77
N GLY A 200 7.01 2.65 23.52
CA GLY A 200 6.55 3.71 24.40
C GLY A 200 7.14 5.08 24.11
N ASP A 201 8.00 5.23 23.11
CA ASP A 201 8.56 6.52 22.71
C ASP A 201 7.48 7.41 22.09
N GLU A 202 7.42 8.66 22.51
CA GLU A 202 6.61 9.71 21.91
C GLU A 202 7.50 10.55 20.98
N ILE A 203 7.16 10.56 19.70
CA ILE A 203 7.96 11.21 18.65
C ILE A 203 7.11 12.23 17.92
N GLU A 204 7.54 13.48 17.94
CA GLU A 204 6.92 14.58 17.20
C GLU A 204 7.41 14.58 15.76
N LEU A 205 6.47 14.54 14.82
CA LEU A 205 6.70 14.38 13.40
C LEU A 205 6.06 15.52 12.59
N VAL A 206 6.67 15.77 11.44
CA VAL A 206 6.16 16.61 10.36
C VAL A 206 6.27 15.89 9.03
N ASP A 207 5.76 16.50 7.97
CA ASP A 207 5.80 15.97 6.60
C ASP A 207 7.20 15.46 6.22
N GLY A 208 7.21 14.33 5.53
CA GLY A 208 8.44 13.72 5.05
C GLY A 208 9.21 14.56 4.04
N GLY A 209 8.52 15.49 3.37
CA GLY A 209 9.11 16.40 2.38
C GLY A 209 10.22 17.30 2.91
N TYR A 210 10.30 17.51 4.23
CA TYR A 210 11.42 18.24 4.84
C TYR A 210 12.76 17.50 4.72
N CYS A 211 12.76 16.18 4.80
CA CYS A 211 13.97 15.37 4.66
C CYS A 211 14.10 14.73 3.28
N ALA A 212 13.00 14.26 2.72
CA ALA A 212 13.00 13.53 1.45
C ALA A 212 11.66 13.65 0.74
N ASN A 213 11.46 14.74 0.00
CA ASN A 213 10.28 14.88 -0.87
C ASN A 213 10.24 13.77 -1.92
N ASN A 214 11.39 13.42 -2.49
CA ASN A 214 11.59 12.23 -3.31
C ASN A 214 12.26 11.15 -2.46
N PRO A 215 11.57 10.03 -2.15
CA PRO A 215 12.09 9.01 -1.25
C PRO A 215 12.98 7.95 -1.92
N THR A 216 13.38 8.13 -3.18
CA THR A 216 14.08 7.11 -3.99
C THR A 216 15.36 6.60 -3.33
N LEU A 217 16.18 7.47 -2.74
CA LEU A 217 17.43 7.05 -2.09
C LEU A 217 17.19 6.09 -0.92
N TYR A 218 16.14 6.33 -0.14
CA TYR A 218 15.78 5.44 0.97
C TYR A 218 15.20 4.12 0.49
N ALA A 219 14.43 4.15 -0.61
CA ALA A 219 13.91 2.95 -1.23
C ALA A 219 15.01 2.07 -1.82
N ILE A 220 16.03 2.67 -2.45
CA ILE A 220 17.22 1.96 -2.96
C ILE A 220 17.99 1.34 -1.79
N ALA A 221 18.21 2.10 -0.71
CA ALA A 221 18.92 1.58 0.46
C ALA A 221 18.22 0.37 1.12
N ASP A 222 16.91 0.28 1.01
CA ASP A 222 16.13 -0.85 1.53
C ASP A 222 16.08 -2.06 0.59
N ALA A 223 16.45 -1.87 -0.68
CA ALA A 223 16.47 -2.93 -1.71
C ALA A 223 17.84 -3.61 -1.85
N THR A 224 18.87 -3.07 -1.18
CA THR A 224 20.25 -3.59 -1.16
C THR A 224 20.54 -4.34 0.11
#